data_6bdc878c16a1a2f9a6815888ed818366
#
_entry.id   6bdc878c16a1a2f9a6815888ed818366
#
_cell.length_a   1.000
_cell.length_b   1.000
_cell.length_c   1.000
_cell.angle_alpha   90.00
_cell.angle_beta   90.00
_cell.angle_gamma   90.00
#
_symmetry.space_group_name_H-M   'P 1'
#
loop_
_entity.id
_entity.type
_entity.pdbx_description
1 polymer ?
#
loop_
_entity_poly.entity_id
_entity_poly.type
_entity_poly.pdbx_seq_one_letter_code
_entity_poly.pdbx_strand_id
1 'polypeptide(L)'
;MEDDEKTKPRLEIAHVLFIDIVGYSKLLTDEQSEALQELNQIVRNTEAAREAEAAGQLIILPTGDGMALAFTGSVEGPAECALELSQALRAQPSLPVRMGIHSGPVQYIKDANARENISGVGINIARRVMDCGDAGHILVSKRFAGDLAQHRRWQRYLHELGDVEVKHGVVVSLVNLYAETIGNPAPPACVAGVRHSASPGVRTRKGLSPVALAIFVIAVLLLALAIVSVIFAPAIVRSVDKNKAASAPQATATASPSFDDAIQNIVKQKITDALQQHLPGKSSVPTPPSQPTPPP
;
A
#
# COMPACT_ATOMS: atom_id res chain seq x y z
N MET A 1 -16.90 11.91 39.00
CA MET A 1 -15.87 11.26 38.18
C MET A 1 -16.65 10.40 37.21
N GLU A 2 -17.06 11.02 36.09
CA GLU A 2 -17.65 10.29 34.98
C GLU A 2 -16.50 9.68 34.19
N ASP A 3 -16.50 8.34 34.12
CA ASP A 3 -15.57 7.57 33.29
C ASP A 3 -15.77 7.98 31.84
N ASP A 4 -14.77 8.63 31.29
CA ASP A 4 -14.60 8.94 29.89
C ASP A 4 -14.31 7.60 29.17
N GLU A 5 -15.38 6.80 29.00
CA GLU A 5 -15.33 5.56 28.22
C GLU A 5 -15.00 5.98 26.78
N LYS A 6 -13.71 6.02 26.47
CA LYS A 6 -13.20 6.18 25.10
C LYS A 6 -13.82 5.10 24.22
N THR A 7 -15.00 5.40 23.70
CA THR A 7 -15.71 4.56 22.75
C THR A 7 -14.73 4.20 21.63
N LYS A 8 -14.34 2.94 21.54
CA LYS A 8 -13.46 2.45 20.48
C LYS A 8 -14.07 2.85 19.14
N PRO A 9 -13.32 3.46 18.24
CA PRO A 9 -13.85 3.89 16.95
C PRO A 9 -14.44 2.68 16.21
N ARG A 10 -15.71 2.78 15.85
CA ARG A 10 -16.43 1.75 15.11
C ARG A 10 -15.87 1.71 13.68
N LEU A 11 -15.20 0.61 13.35
CA LEU A 11 -14.69 0.32 12.01
C LEU A 11 -15.74 -0.48 11.25
N GLU A 12 -16.08 -0.03 10.06
CA GLU A 12 -17.08 -0.66 9.20
C GLU A 12 -16.58 -0.70 7.76
N ILE A 13 -17.12 -1.60 6.94
CA ILE A 13 -16.89 -1.58 5.49
C ILE A 13 -18.01 -0.76 4.86
N ALA A 14 -17.63 0.28 4.12
CA ALA A 14 -18.55 1.04 3.31
C ALA A 14 -18.20 0.92 1.82
N HIS A 15 -19.23 1.06 0.98
CA HIS A 15 -19.12 1.14 -0.46
C HIS A 15 -19.23 2.61 -0.85
N VAL A 16 -18.09 3.23 -1.19
CA VAL A 16 -17.99 4.67 -1.37
C VAL A 16 -18.02 5.01 -2.86
N LEU A 17 -19.01 5.82 -3.25
CA LEU A 17 -19.10 6.45 -4.56
C LEU A 17 -18.64 7.90 -4.46
N PHE A 18 -17.51 8.24 -5.07
CA PHE A 18 -17.08 9.62 -5.29
C PHE A 18 -17.62 10.16 -6.60
N ILE A 19 -18.05 11.40 -6.57
CA ILE A 19 -18.61 12.14 -7.71
C ILE A 19 -17.95 13.52 -7.75
N ASP A 20 -17.43 13.92 -8.90
CA ASP A 20 -16.65 15.14 -9.07
C ASP A 20 -17.00 15.82 -10.40
N ILE A 21 -17.17 17.16 -10.38
CA ILE A 21 -17.48 17.97 -11.57
C ILE A 21 -16.16 18.29 -12.27
N VAL A 22 -16.00 17.77 -13.47
CA VAL A 22 -14.78 17.97 -14.27
C VAL A 22 -14.66 19.44 -14.70
N GLY A 23 -13.54 20.08 -14.33
CA GLY A 23 -13.29 21.47 -14.67
C GLY A 23 -13.97 22.50 -13.76
N TYR A 24 -14.54 22.09 -12.63
CA TYR A 24 -15.22 22.95 -11.66
C TYR A 24 -14.46 24.24 -11.32
N SER A 25 -13.15 24.16 -11.09
CA SER A 25 -12.31 25.31 -10.76
C SER A 25 -12.15 26.34 -11.89
N LYS A 26 -12.64 26.04 -13.10
CA LYS A 26 -12.62 26.96 -14.26
C LYS A 26 -13.93 27.73 -14.42
N LEU A 27 -14.97 27.33 -13.70
CA LEU A 27 -16.30 27.97 -13.70
C LEU A 27 -16.26 29.29 -12.89
N LEU A 28 -17.12 30.20 -13.23
CA LEU A 28 -17.40 31.42 -12.43
C LEU A 28 -18.05 31.01 -11.10
N THR A 29 -18.01 31.88 -10.08
CA THR A 29 -18.50 31.55 -8.73
C THR A 29 -19.99 31.23 -8.69
N ASP A 30 -20.81 31.94 -9.47
CA ASP A 30 -22.22 31.68 -9.65
C ASP A 30 -22.47 30.34 -10.37
N GLU A 31 -21.75 30.09 -11.48
CA GLU A 31 -21.79 28.82 -12.21
C GLU A 31 -21.40 27.63 -11.32
N GLN A 32 -20.39 27.79 -10.45
CA GLN A 32 -19.98 26.76 -9.48
C GLN A 32 -21.12 26.40 -8.53
N SER A 33 -21.83 27.42 -8.03
CA SER A 33 -22.97 27.23 -7.12
C SER A 33 -24.13 26.54 -7.82
N GLU A 34 -24.44 26.95 -9.05
CA GLU A 34 -25.50 26.34 -9.87
C GLU A 34 -25.17 24.86 -10.19
N ALA A 35 -23.95 24.58 -10.63
CA ALA A 35 -23.51 23.24 -10.96
C ALA A 35 -23.58 22.27 -9.75
N LEU A 36 -23.21 22.74 -8.55
CA LEU A 36 -23.32 21.94 -7.33
C LEU A 36 -24.77 21.71 -6.91
N GLN A 37 -25.63 22.74 -7.05
CA GLN A 37 -27.06 22.59 -6.75
C GLN A 37 -27.72 21.59 -7.70
N GLU A 38 -27.42 21.68 -8.99
CA GLU A 38 -27.91 20.74 -10.00
C GLU A 38 -27.44 19.32 -9.72
N LEU A 39 -26.13 19.11 -9.46
CA LEU A 39 -25.60 17.81 -9.10
C LEU A 39 -26.28 17.24 -7.85
N ASN A 40 -26.45 18.06 -6.80
CA ASN A 40 -27.12 17.65 -5.57
C ASN A 40 -28.58 17.19 -5.85
N GLN A 41 -29.28 17.92 -6.71
CA GLN A 41 -30.68 17.60 -7.07
C GLN A 41 -30.73 16.27 -7.84
N ILE A 42 -29.82 16.05 -8.81
CA ILE A 42 -29.79 14.80 -9.60
C ILE A 42 -29.49 13.63 -8.68
N VAL A 43 -28.48 13.73 -7.80
CA VAL A 43 -28.11 12.67 -6.86
C VAL A 43 -29.27 12.30 -5.94
N ARG A 44 -29.95 13.30 -5.33
CA ARG A 44 -31.09 13.06 -4.43
C ARG A 44 -32.32 12.48 -5.16
N ASN A 45 -32.38 12.61 -6.48
CA ASN A 45 -33.47 12.04 -7.27
C ASN A 45 -33.19 10.60 -7.71
N THR A 46 -31.96 10.07 -7.53
CA THR A 46 -31.68 8.65 -7.80
C THR A 46 -32.46 7.75 -6.84
N GLU A 47 -33.00 6.64 -7.35
CA GLU A 47 -33.76 5.68 -6.53
C GLU A 47 -32.86 5.03 -5.50
N ALA A 48 -31.68 4.59 -5.91
CA ALA A 48 -30.68 3.96 -5.03
C ALA A 48 -30.26 4.84 -3.85
N ALA A 49 -30.06 6.16 -4.05
CA ALA A 49 -29.73 7.07 -2.97
C ALA A 49 -30.91 7.28 -2.02
N ARG A 50 -32.14 7.44 -2.53
CA ARG A 50 -33.34 7.61 -1.72
C ARG A 50 -33.65 6.38 -0.87
N GLU A 51 -33.50 5.19 -1.43
CA GLU A 51 -33.72 3.94 -0.69
C GLU A 51 -32.67 3.77 0.43
N ALA A 52 -31.40 4.04 0.13
CA ALA A 52 -30.33 3.95 1.12
C ALA A 52 -30.49 5.02 2.22
N GLU A 53 -30.92 6.25 1.88
CA GLU A 53 -31.21 7.30 2.87
C GLU A 53 -32.38 6.91 3.76
N ALA A 54 -33.48 6.41 3.18
CA ALA A 54 -34.65 5.95 3.94
C ALA A 54 -34.34 4.76 4.88
N ALA A 55 -33.38 3.91 4.49
CA ALA A 55 -32.89 2.81 5.33
C ALA A 55 -31.85 3.26 6.37
N GLY A 56 -31.43 4.54 6.40
CA GLY A 56 -30.35 5.02 7.27
C GLY A 56 -28.98 4.45 6.92
N GLN A 57 -28.79 4.05 5.65
CA GLN A 57 -27.60 3.39 5.15
C GLN A 57 -26.78 4.27 4.18
N LEU A 58 -27.05 5.56 4.13
CA LEU A 58 -26.36 6.53 3.29
C LEU A 58 -25.78 7.66 4.13
N ILE A 59 -24.47 7.93 3.91
CA ILE A 59 -23.79 9.10 4.47
C ILE A 59 -23.29 9.93 3.30
N ILE A 60 -23.68 11.21 3.25
CA ILE A 60 -23.29 12.16 2.20
C ILE A 60 -22.20 13.09 2.73
N LEU A 61 -21.08 13.16 2.01
CA LEU A 61 -19.89 13.94 2.34
C LEU A 61 -19.64 14.96 1.23
N PRO A 62 -19.90 16.25 1.43
CA PRO A 62 -19.53 17.29 0.47
C PRO A 62 -17.99 17.38 0.33
N THR A 63 -17.49 17.50 -0.91
CA THR A 63 -16.04 17.57 -1.22
C THR A 63 -15.60 18.91 -1.81
N GLY A 64 -16.52 19.86 -1.96
CA GLY A 64 -16.28 21.19 -2.51
C GLY A 64 -16.58 21.28 -4.02
N ASP A 65 -16.07 20.38 -4.82
CA ASP A 65 -16.27 20.24 -6.27
C ASP A 65 -17.20 19.08 -6.66
N GLY A 66 -17.82 18.48 -5.64
CA GLY A 66 -18.71 17.34 -5.79
C GLY A 66 -19.08 16.75 -4.43
N MET A 67 -19.19 15.43 -4.35
CA MET A 67 -19.52 14.72 -3.11
C MET A 67 -19.03 13.28 -3.09
N ALA A 68 -18.97 12.70 -1.90
CA ALA A 68 -18.86 11.26 -1.71
C ALA A 68 -20.12 10.72 -1.03
N LEU A 69 -20.63 9.62 -1.52
CA LEU A 69 -21.75 8.87 -1.00
C LEU A 69 -21.24 7.56 -0.42
N ALA A 70 -21.38 7.35 0.87
CA ALA A 70 -20.98 6.11 1.52
C ALA A 70 -22.20 5.27 1.84
N PHE A 71 -22.32 4.13 1.19
CA PHE A 71 -23.36 3.14 1.40
C PHE A 71 -22.86 2.09 2.40
N THR A 72 -23.59 1.88 3.47
CA THR A 72 -23.27 0.85 4.49
C THR A 72 -24.13 -0.41 4.36
N GLY A 73 -24.98 -0.46 3.33
CA GLY A 73 -25.87 -1.58 3.02
C GLY A 73 -25.36 -2.45 1.87
N SER A 74 -26.14 -2.53 0.80
CA SER A 74 -25.85 -3.35 -0.37
C SER A 74 -24.64 -2.85 -1.17
N VAL A 75 -23.80 -3.77 -1.64
CA VAL A 75 -22.72 -3.49 -2.59
C VAL A 75 -23.24 -2.96 -3.93
N GLU A 76 -24.48 -3.26 -4.30
CA GLU A 76 -25.10 -2.84 -5.55
C GLU A 76 -25.51 -1.35 -5.51
N GLY A 77 -25.90 -0.81 -4.34
CA GLY A 77 -26.41 0.54 -4.17
C GLY A 77 -25.57 1.65 -4.83
N PRO A 78 -24.23 1.75 -4.58
CA PRO A 78 -23.41 2.76 -5.25
C PRO A 78 -23.30 2.55 -6.77
N ALA A 79 -23.35 1.31 -7.26
CA ALA A 79 -23.32 1.03 -8.69
C ALA A 79 -24.65 1.44 -9.37
N GLU A 80 -25.77 1.11 -8.77
CA GLU A 80 -27.10 1.52 -9.23
C GLU A 80 -27.21 3.05 -9.25
N CYS A 81 -26.83 3.70 -8.15
CA CYS A 81 -26.81 5.17 -8.06
C CYS A 81 -25.94 5.79 -9.18
N ALA A 82 -24.74 5.23 -9.45
CA ALA A 82 -23.86 5.73 -10.49
C ALA A 82 -24.44 5.55 -11.91
N LEU A 83 -25.13 4.45 -12.18
CA LEU A 83 -25.81 4.24 -13.46
C LEU A 83 -26.97 5.19 -13.66
N GLU A 84 -27.84 5.37 -12.65
CA GLU A 84 -28.96 6.31 -12.68
C GLU A 84 -28.49 7.75 -12.88
N LEU A 85 -27.43 8.14 -12.13
CA LEU A 85 -26.79 9.44 -12.25
C LEU A 85 -26.23 9.66 -13.67
N SER A 86 -25.47 8.68 -14.19
CA SER A 86 -24.94 8.74 -15.55
C SER A 86 -26.05 8.91 -16.61
N GLN A 87 -27.17 8.23 -16.42
CA GLN A 87 -28.32 8.35 -17.30
C GLN A 87 -28.97 9.74 -17.22
N ALA A 88 -29.17 10.29 -16.03
CA ALA A 88 -29.73 11.62 -15.83
C ALA A 88 -28.84 12.72 -16.42
N LEU A 89 -27.52 12.61 -16.24
CA LEU A 89 -26.52 13.55 -16.76
C LEU A 89 -26.45 13.60 -18.29
N ARG A 90 -26.95 12.61 -18.99
CA ARG A 90 -27.06 12.67 -20.47
C ARG A 90 -27.97 13.78 -20.96
N ALA A 91 -28.97 14.16 -20.16
CA ALA A 91 -29.84 15.30 -20.45
C ALA A 91 -29.19 16.63 -20.10
N GLN A 92 -28.04 16.62 -19.40
CA GLN A 92 -27.32 17.78 -18.86
C GLN A 92 -25.86 17.80 -19.32
N PRO A 93 -25.55 17.94 -20.61
CA PRO A 93 -24.19 17.88 -21.13
C PRO A 93 -23.28 19.02 -20.64
N SER A 94 -23.87 20.09 -20.08
CA SER A 94 -23.14 21.18 -19.43
C SER A 94 -22.55 20.82 -18.08
N LEU A 95 -22.96 19.71 -17.47
CA LEU A 95 -22.46 19.22 -16.18
C LEU A 95 -21.60 17.95 -16.37
N PRO A 96 -20.33 18.09 -16.79
CA PRO A 96 -19.46 16.94 -16.98
C PRO A 96 -19.01 16.39 -15.62
N VAL A 97 -19.36 15.14 -15.33
CA VAL A 97 -19.07 14.49 -14.06
C VAL A 97 -18.23 13.25 -14.29
N ARG A 98 -17.34 12.95 -13.35
CA ARG A 98 -16.62 11.66 -13.26
C ARG A 98 -16.93 11.00 -11.92
N MET A 99 -16.91 9.68 -11.91
CA MET A 99 -17.30 8.89 -10.76
C MET A 99 -16.27 7.80 -10.45
N GLY A 100 -16.11 7.48 -9.14
CA GLY A 100 -15.22 6.42 -8.69
C GLY A 100 -15.79 5.66 -7.51
N ILE A 101 -15.78 4.30 -7.58
CA ILE A 101 -16.35 3.44 -6.53
C ILE A 101 -15.30 2.51 -5.94
N HIS A 102 -15.31 2.39 -4.61
CA HIS A 102 -14.46 1.45 -3.88
C HIS A 102 -15.16 0.93 -2.62
N SER A 103 -14.93 -0.35 -2.30
CA SER A 103 -15.32 -0.94 -1.00
C SER A 103 -14.11 -0.98 -0.06
N GLY A 104 -14.23 -0.36 1.09
CA GLY A 104 -13.12 -0.35 2.04
C GLY A 104 -13.52 0.07 3.45
N PRO A 105 -12.57 -0.06 4.40
CA PRO A 105 -12.82 0.29 5.78
C PRO A 105 -12.98 1.81 5.95
N VAL A 106 -14.02 2.17 6.70
CA VAL A 106 -14.30 3.53 7.16
C VAL A 106 -14.50 3.52 8.68
N GLN A 107 -14.28 4.67 9.28
CA GLN A 107 -14.43 4.88 10.70
C GLN A 107 -15.38 6.05 10.91
N TYR A 108 -16.35 5.89 11.79
CA TYR A 108 -17.23 6.96 12.21
C TYR A 108 -16.47 7.96 13.08
N ILE A 109 -16.59 9.23 12.74
CA ILE A 109 -15.99 10.34 13.47
C ILE A 109 -17.05 11.42 13.64
N LYS A 110 -16.83 12.36 14.55
CA LYS A 110 -17.58 13.63 14.60
C LYS A 110 -16.75 14.70 13.91
N ASP A 111 -17.39 15.47 13.04
CA ASP A 111 -16.76 16.64 12.42
C ASP A 111 -16.62 17.80 13.44
N ALA A 112 -16.01 18.91 13.03
CA ALA A 112 -15.84 20.10 13.86
C ALA A 112 -17.16 20.71 14.36
N ASN A 113 -18.29 20.36 13.73
CA ASN A 113 -19.64 20.79 14.09
C ASN A 113 -20.41 19.73 14.89
N ALA A 114 -19.71 18.71 15.40
CA ALA A 114 -20.27 17.56 16.12
C ALA A 114 -21.27 16.73 15.31
N ARG A 115 -21.26 16.82 13.97
CA ARG A 115 -22.08 16.00 13.08
C ARG A 115 -21.37 14.66 12.83
N GLU A 116 -22.17 13.62 12.66
CA GLU A 116 -21.64 12.32 12.26
C GLU A 116 -21.00 12.42 10.87
N ASN A 117 -19.81 11.89 10.76
CA ASN A 117 -18.99 11.88 9.57
C ASN A 117 -18.21 10.58 9.52
N ILE A 118 -17.58 10.29 8.40
CA ILE A 118 -16.72 9.13 8.24
C ILE A 118 -15.36 9.53 7.69
N SER A 119 -14.33 8.78 8.07
CA SER A 119 -12.99 8.88 7.51
C SER A 119 -12.42 7.47 7.28
N GLY A 120 -11.34 7.37 6.54
CA GLY A 120 -10.63 6.09 6.41
C GLY A 120 -10.05 5.83 5.03
N VAL A 121 -9.34 4.71 4.96
CA VAL A 121 -8.64 4.28 3.74
C VAL A 121 -9.62 4.02 2.60
N GLY A 122 -10.84 3.52 2.90
CA GLY A 122 -11.87 3.27 1.89
C GLY A 122 -12.23 4.52 1.10
N ILE A 123 -12.42 5.66 1.79
CA ILE A 123 -12.72 6.96 1.16
C ILE A 123 -11.56 7.43 0.30
N ASN A 124 -10.33 7.35 0.83
CA ASN A 124 -9.14 7.80 0.12
C ASN A 124 -8.89 7.01 -1.18
N ILE A 125 -9.15 5.71 -1.18
CA ILE A 125 -8.99 4.87 -2.37
C ILE A 125 -10.11 5.17 -3.37
N ALA A 126 -11.38 5.32 -2.92
CA ALA A 126 -12.48 5.69 -3.81
C ALA A 126 -12.19 7.00 -4.57
N ARG A 127 -11.67 8.02 -3.86
CA ARG A 127 -11.23 9.28 -4.49
C ARG A 127 -10.15 9.06 -5.54
N ARG A 128 -9.15 8.23 -5.25
CA ARG A 128 -8.06 7.92 -6.21
C ARG A 128 -8.57 7.17 -7.44
N VAL A 129 -9.54 6.28 -7.26
CA VAL A 129 -10.23 5.61 -8.37
C VAL A 129 -10.92 6.65 -9.25
N MET A 130 -11.68 7.56 -8.67
CA MET A 130 -12.34 8.66 -9.38
C MET A 130 -11.34 9.58 -10.10
N ASP A 131 -10.24 9.94 -9.46
CA ASP A 131 -9.19 10.82 -10.02
C ASP A 131 -8.58 10.28 -11.31
N CYS A 132 -8.66 8.97 -11.56
CA CYS A 132 -8.22 8.33 -12.79
C CYS A 132 -9.22 8.50 -13.96
N GLY A 133 -10.46 8.90 -13.68
CA GLY A 133 -11.51 9.04 -14.69
C GLY A 133 -11.49 10.40 -15.37
N ASP A 134 -11.91 10.40 -16.63
CA ASP A 134 -12.30 11.60 -17.38
C ASP A 134 -13.82 11.76 -17.32
N ALA A 135 -14.37 12.84 -17.91
CA ALA A 135 -15.81 13.10 -17.95
C ALA A 135 -16.61 11.89 -18.48
N GLY A 136 -17.67 11.54 -17.77
CA GLY A 136 -18.55 10.41 -18.09
C GLY A 136 -18.06 9.05 -17.63
N HIS A 137 -16.81 8.90 -17.11
CA HIS A 137 -16.34 7.63 -16.58
C HIS A 137 -17.01 7.28 -15.25
N ILE A 138 -17.31 6.00 -15.10
CA ILE A 138 -17.65 5.36 -13.82
C ILE A 138 -16.57 4.30 -13.57
N LEU A 139 -15.52 4.67 -12.85
CA LEU A 139 -14.44 3.75 -12.53
C LEU A 139 -14.71 3.04 -11.21
N VAL A 140 -14.36 1.78 -11.14
CA VAL A 140 -14.49 1.00 -9.92
C VAL A 140 -13.19 0.28 -9.61
N SER A 141 -12.87 0.12 -8.33
CA SER A 141 -11.72 -0.71 -7.94
C SER A 141 -12.01 -2.18 -8.22
N LYS A 142 -10.99 -2.98 -8.53
CA LYS A 142 -11.13 -4.43 -8.76
C LYS A 142 -11.75 -5.17 -7.57
N ARG A 143 -11.49 -4.69 -6.34
CA ARG A 143 -12.11 -5.22 -5.13
C ARG A 143 -13.64 -5.07 -5.21
N PHE A 144 -14.13 -3.86 -5.44
CA PHE A 144 -15.56 -3.60 -5.58
C PHE A 144 -16.17 -4.37 -6.76
N ALA A 145 -15.49 -4.36 -7.91
CA ALA A 145 -15.93 -5.10 -9.09
C ALA A 145 -16.04 -6.61 -8.83
N GLY A 146 -15.13 -7.17 -8.03
CA GLY A 146 -15.14 -8.59 -7.65
C GLY A 146 -16.38 -8.97 -6.83
N ASP A 147 -16.76 -8.11 -5.87
CA ASP A 147 -17.96 -8.31 -5.06
C ASP A 147 -19.22 -8.16 -5.95
N LEU A 148 -19.26 -7.13 -6.80
CA LEU A 148 -20.39 -6.86 -7.69
C LEU A 148 -20.57 -7.96 -8.76
N ALA A 149 -19.48 -8.54 -9.28
CA ALA A 149 -19.50 -9.59 -10.28
C ALA A 149 -20.09 -10.92 -9.80
N GLN A 150 -20.27 -11.11 -8.48
CA GLN A 150 -20.99 -12.26 -7.91
C GLN A 150 -22.46 -12.26 -8.37
N HIS A 151 -22.99 -11.11 -8.74
CA HIS A 151 -24.31 -10.97 -9.32
C HIS A 151 -24.24 -10.92 -10.84
N ARG A 152 -24.79 -11.95 -11.51
CA ARG A 152 -24.69 -12.14 -12.96
C ARG A 152 -25.11 -10.93 -13.79
N ARG A 153 -26.07 -10.13 -13.29
CA ARG A 153 -26.58 -8.93 -13.98
C ARG A 153 -25.50 -7.87 -14.22
N TRP A 154 -24.47 -7.80 -13.36
CA TRP A 154 -23.42 -6.79 -13.40
C TRP A 154 -22.27 -7.15 -14.34
N GLN A 155 -22.03 -8.43 -14.63
CA GLN A 155 -20.85 -8.87 -15.38
C GLN A 155 -20.72 -8.18 -16.74
N ARG A 156 -21.84 -7.85 -17.39
CA ARG A 156 -21.87 -7.16 -18.68
C ARG A 156 -21.46 -5.68 -18.62
N TYR A 157 -21.43 -5.09 -17.45
CA TYR A 157 -21.08 -3.67 -17.25
C TYR A 157 -19.61 -3.48 -16.84
N LEU A 158 -18.91 -4.56 -16.46
CA LEU A 158 -17.58 -4.50 -15.87
C LEU A 158 -16.52 -4.80 -16.93
N HIS A 159 -15.66 -3.82 -17.23
CA HIS A 159 -14.62 -3.92 -18.24
C HIS A 159 -13.25 -3.63 -17.61
N GLU A 160 -12.38 -4.63 -17.54
CA GLU A 160 -11.07 -4.50 -16.88
C GLU A 160 -10.16 -3.51 -17.61
N LEU A 161 -9.52 -2.61 -16.87
CA LEU A 161 -8.54 -1.65 -17.36
C LEU A 161 -7.10 -2.01 -16.96
N GLY A 162 -6.93 -2.85 -15.92
CA GLY A 162 -5.63 -3.25 -15.38
C GLY A 162 -5.15 -2.40 -14.21
N ASP A 163 -3.86 -2.53 -13.91
CA ASP A 163 -3.21 -1.88 -12.78
C ASP A 163 -2.70 -0.48 -13.17
N VAL A 164 -3.04 0.52 -12.37
CA VAL A 164 -2.64 1.90 -12.56
C VAL A 164 -1.96 2.42 -11.30
N GLU A 165 -0.80 3.02 -11.45
CA GLU A 165 -0.15 3.73 -10.36
C GLU A 165 -0.83 5.09 -10.18
N VAL A 166 -1.41 5.31 -9.00
CA VAL A 166 -2.04 6.57 -8.61
C VAL A 166 -1.11 7.38 -7.69
N LYS A 167 -1.52 8.58 -7.31
CA LYS A 167 -0.73 9.48 -6.45
C LYS A 167 -0.09 8.75 -5.26
N HIS A 168 1.15 9.07 -4.97
CA HIS A 168 1.97 8.50 -3.88
C HIS A 168 2.37 7.02 -4.07
N GLY A 169 2.52 6.55 -5.31
CA GLY A 169 3.02 5.21 -5.60
C GLY A 169 2.06 4.07 -5.26
N VAL A 170 0.79 4.38 -5.02
CA VAL A 170 -0.22 3.34 -4.74
C VAL A 170 -0.71 2.77 -6.06
N VAL A 171 -0.63 1.45 -6.21
CA VAL A 171 -1.18 0.75 -7.38
C VAL A 171 -2.62 0.35 -7.08
N VAL A 172 -3.53 0.71 -8.00
CA VAL A 172 -4.95 0.34 -7.94
C VAL A 172 -5.32 -0.37 -9.23
N SER A 173 -5.89 -1.56 -9.10
CA SER A 173 -6.48 -2.27 -10.25
C SER A 173 -7.86 -1.68 -10.53
N LEU A 174 -8.05 -1.17 -11.75
CA LEU A 174 -9.25 -0.47 -12.18
C LEU A 174 -10.11 -1.30 -13.12
N VAL A 175 -11.40 -1.09 -13.00
CA VAL A 175 -12.43 -1.63 -13.89
C VAL A 175 -13.32 -0.46 -14.32
N ASN A 176 -13.66 -0.35 -15.60
CA ASN A 176 -14.60 0.65 -16.11
C ASN A 176 -16.00 0.05 -16.09
N LEU A 177 -16.96 0.78 -15.53
CA LEU A 177 -18.35 0.37 -15.46
C LEU A 177 -19.13 1.18 -16.50
N TYR A 178 -19.54 0.50 -17.58
CA TYR A 178 -20.33 1.14 -18.66
C TYR A 178 -21.20 0.13 -19.40
N ALA A 179 -22.17 0.66 -20.18
CA ALA A 179 -22.97 -0.07 -21.16
C ALA A 179 -23.15 0.82 -22.40
N GLU A 180 -23.86 0.34 -23.42
CA GLU A 180 -24.04 1.05 -24.71
C GLU A 180 -24.45 2.53 -24.58
N THR A 181 -25.25 2.84 -23.55
CA THR A 181 -25.80 4.19 -23.36
C THR A 181 -25.44 4.83 -22.03
N ILE A 182 -24.64 4.20 -21.20
CA ILE A 182 -24.34 4.60 -19.82
C ILE A 182 -22.83 4.55 -19.61
N GLY A 183 -22.26 5.58 -19.01
CA GLY A 183 -20.82 5.68 -18.77
C GLY A 183 -20.03 6.06 -20.03
N ASN A 184 -18.71 6.10 -19.90
CA ASN A 184 -17.78 6.40 -20.99
C ASN A 184 -16.98 5.13 -21.34
N PRO A 185 -17.14 4.53 -22.53
CA PRO A 185 -16.43 3.31 -22.91
C PRO A 185 -14.96 3.56 -23.31
N ALA A 186 -14.54 4.80 -23.50
CA ALA A 186 -13.15 5.11 -23.86
C ALA A 186 -12.21 4.74 -22.71
N PRO A 187 -10.97 4.32 -22.97
CA PRO A 187 -9.98 4.17 -21.91
C PRO A 187 -9.65 5.53 -21.32
N PRO A 188 -9.66 5.69 -19.98
CA PRO A 188 -9.32 6.96 -19.34
C PRO A 188 -7.86 7.33 -19.59
N ALA A 189 -7.57 8.65 -19.60
CA ALA A 189 -6.24 9.18 -19.93
C ALA A 189 -5.13 8.63 -18.99
N CYS A 190 -5.46 8.35 -17.73
CA CYS A 190 -4.51 7.75 -16.78
C CYS A 190 -4.03 6.35 -17.20
N VAL A 191 -4.87 5.58 -17.91
CA VAL A 191 -4.54 4.24 -18.42
C VAL A 191 -3.87 4.33 -19.79
N ALA A 192 -4.29 5.27 -20.64
CA ALA A 192 -3.73 5.45 -21.99
C ALA A 192 -2.25 5.85 -21.98
N GLY A 193 -1.78 6.54 -20.93
CA GLY A 193 -0.37 6.91 -20.73
C GLY A 193 0.51 5.78 -20.23
N VAL A 194 -0.07 4.76 -19.60
CA VAL A 194 0.62 3.53 -19.22
C VAL A 194 0.67 2.68 -20.51
N ARG A 195 1.78 2.79 -21.27
CA ARG A 195 2.08 1.76 -22.27
C ARG A 195 1.84 0.43 -21.58
N HIS A 196 1.02 -0.41 -22.14
CA HIS A 196 0.84 -1.77 -21.69
C HIS A 196 2.23 -2.41 -21.57
N SER A 197 2.85 -2.31 -20.43
CA SER A 197 3.77 -3.32 -19.98
C SER A 197 2.87 -4.52 -19.90
N ALA A 198 2.90 -5.32 -20.98
CA ALA A 198 2.21 -6.59 -21.06
C ALA A 198 2.34 -7.20 -19.68
N SER A 199 1.21 -7.53 -19.05
CA SER A 199 1.16 -8.17 -17.74
C SER A 199 2.41 -9.00 -17.59
N PRO A 200 3.24 -8.83 -16.57
CA PRO A 200 4.29 -9.80 -16.34
C PRO A 200 3.51 -11.09 -16.18
N GLY A 201 3.40 -11.83 -17.30
CA GLY A 201 2.84 -13.16 -17.30
C GLY A 201 3.43 -13.80 -16.09
N VAL A 202 2.60 -14.45 -15.28
CA VAL A 202 2.97 -15.19 -14.08
C VAL A 202 4.44 -15.53 -14.22
N ARG A 203 5.32 -14.90 -13.44
CA ARG A 203 6.72 -15.30 -13.39
C ARG A 203 6.67 -16.73 -12.91
N THR A 204 6.43 -17.66 -13.85
CA THR A 204 6.89 -19.01 -13.71
C THR A 204 8.34 -18.78 -13.33
N ARG A 205 8.67 -19.01 -12.06
CA ARG A 205 10.06 -19.11 -11.63
C ARG A 205 10.69 -19.95 -12.72
N LYS A 206 11.50 -19.32 -13.58
CA LYS A 206 12.36 -20.07 -14.50
C LYS A 206 13.13 -20.97 -13.58
N GLY A 207 12.69 -22.24 -13.48
CA GLY A 207 13.48 -23.27 -12.85
C GLY A 207 14.84 -23.12 -13.50
N LEU A 208 15.92 -23.13 -12.69
CA LEU A 208 17.27 -23.06 -13.21
C LEU A 208 17.30 -23.94 -14.46
N SER A 209 17.82 -23.39 -15.57
CA SER A 209 17.98 -24.18 -16.78
C SER A 209 18.69 -25.48 -16.38
N PRO A 210 18.37 -26.64 -16.96
CA PRO A 210 18.99 -27.91 -16.60
C PRO A 210 20.54 -27.78 -16.59
N VAL A 211 21.09 -26.92 -17.43
CA VAL A 211 22.52 -26.59 -17.46
C VAL A 211 22.98 -25.83 -16.20
N ALA A 212 22.19 -24.84 -15.73
CA ALA A 212 22.52 -24.11 -14.50
C ALA A 212 22.37 -24.98 -13.25
N LEU A 213 21.41 -25.90 -13.24
CA LEU A 213 21.25 -26.89 -12.17
C LEU A 213 22.42 -27.86 -12.18
N ALA A 214 22.87 -28.33 -13.36
CA ALA A 214 24.03 -29.21 -13.48
C ALA A 214 25.32 -28.51 -13.01
N ILE A 215 25.53 -27.25 -13.38
CA ILE A 215 26.69 -26.46 -12.91
C ILE A 215 26.67 -26.31 -11.39
N PHE A 216 25.49 -26.00 -10.83
CA PHE A 216 25.35 -25.88 -9.37
C PHE A 216 25.63 -27.18 -8.63
N VAL A 217 25.13 -28.33 -9.13
CA VAL A 217 25.39 -29.64 -8.56
C VAL A 217 26.89 -30.00 -8.64
N ILE A 218 27.52 -29.71 -9.78
CA ILE A 218 28.98 -29.94 -9.94
C ILE A 218 29.78 -29.07 -8.96
N ALA A 219 29.42 -27.79 -8.80
CA ALA A 219 30.08 -26.88 -7.86
C ALA A 219 29.93 -27.37 -6.40
N VAL A 220 28.78 -27.86 -5.99
CA VAL A 220 28.51 -28.42 -4.67
C VAL A 220 29.33 -29.71 -4.46
N LEU A 221 29.42 -30.58 -5.48
CA LEU A 221 30.26 -31.80 -5.41
C LEU A 221 31.74 -31.48 -5.29
N LEU A 222 32.25 -30.51 -6.05
CA LEU A 222 33.65 -30.09 -5.95
C LEU A 222 33.99 -29.49 -4.58
N LEU A 223 33.05 -28.69 -4.01
CA LEU A 223 33.21 -28.15 -2.67
C LEU A 223 33.22 -29.25 -1.61
N ALA A 224 32.33 -30.23 -1.74
CA ALA A 224 32.30 -31.39 -0.83
C ALA A 224 33.60 -32.20 -0.93
N LEU A 225 34.13 -32.40 -2.14
CA LEU A 225 35.42 -33.11 -2.35
C LEU A 225 36.60 -32.33 -1.74
N ALA A 226 36.61 -31.00 -1.85
CA ALA A 226 37.59 -30.13 -1.22
C ALA A 226 37.53 -30.23 0.31
N ILE A 227 36.34 -30.22 0.90
CA ILE A 227 36.15 -30.38 2.34
C ILE A 227 36.64 -31.75 2.82
N VAL A 228 36.30 -32.81 2.10
CA VAL A 228 36.77 -34.19 2.41
C VAL A 228 38.28 -34.26 2.32
N SER A 229 38.93 -33.66 1.31
CA SER A 229 40.38 -33.67 1.16
C SER A 229 41.06 -32.91 2.30
N VAL A 230 40.50 -31.79 2.78
CA VAL A 230 41.05 -31.04 3.94
C VAL A 230 40.91 -31.84 5.24
N ILE A 231 39.83 -32.58 5.42
CA ILE A 231 39.57 -33.38 6.61
C ILE A 231 40.47 -34.64 6.63
N PHE A 232 40.65 -35.30 5.48
CA PHE A 232 41.39 -36.56 5.39
C PHE A 232 42.88 -36.39 5.06
N ALA A 233 43.32 -35.24 4.49
CA ALA A 233 44.74 -35.00 4.22
C ALA A 233 45.65 -35.20 5.45
N PRO A 234 45.30 -34.70 6.65
CA PRO A 234 46.15 -34.92 7.83
C PRO A 234 46.19 -36.40 8.28
N ALA A 235 45.19 -37.21 7.96
CA ALA A 235 45.18 -38.63 8.29
C ALA A 235 46.10 -39.43 7.37
N ILE A 236 46.18 -39.10 6.10
CA ILE A 236 47.06 -39.72 5.10
C ILE A 236 48.52 -39.35 5.39
N VAL A 237 48.81 -38.09 5.73
CA VAL A 237 50.17 -37.63 6.08
C VAL A 237 50.66 -38.35 7.35
N ARG A 238 49.81 -38.56 8.36
CA ARG A 238 50.18 -39.30 9.58
C ARG A 238 50.48 -40.79 9.35
N SER A 239 49.87 -41.38 8.32
CA SER A 239 50.16 -42.80 7.99
C SER A 239 51.52 -43.00 7.24
N VAL A 240 51.95 -41.97 6.47
CA VAL A 240 53.24 -41.95 5.77
C VAL A 240 54.38 -41.63 6.74
N ASP A 241 54.20 -40.77 7.73
CA ASP A 241 55.20 -40.41 8.72
C ASP A 241 55.49 -41.55 9.71
N LYS A 242 54.53 -42.42 10.03
CA LYS A 242 54.80 -43.60 10.89
C LYS A 242 55.80 -44.60 10.29
N ASN A 243 55.93 -44.57 8.96
CA ASN A 243 56.93 -45.50 8.30
C ASN A 243 58.29 -44.82 8.14
N LYS A 244 58.48 -43.54 8.44
CA LYS A 244 59.73 -42.79 8.29
C LYS A 244 60.42 -42.49 9.63
N ALA A 245 59.73 -42.71 10.77
CA ALA A 245 60.25 -42.42 12.11
C ALA A 245 61.15 -43.54 12.74
N ALA A 246 61.62 -44.51 11.94
CA ALA A 246 62.51 -45.56 12.44
C ALA A 246 63.99 -45.25 12.20
N SER A 247 64.40 -44.10 11.72
CA SER A 247 65.79 -43.74 11.53
C SER A 247 66.02 -42.23 11.47
N ALA A 248 66.44 -41.62 12.60
CA ALA A 248 67.38 -40.51 12.68
C ALA A 248 67.31 -39.74 14.04
N PRO A 249 68.39 -39.05 14.44
CA PRO A 249 68.74 -38.75 15.81
C PRO A 249 68.20 -37.37 16.31
N GLN A 250 68.23 -37.24 17.65
CA GLN A 250 67.78 -36.07 18.43
C GLN A 250 68.60 -34.79 18.11
N ALA A 251 67.88 -33.67 17.94
CA ALA A 251 68.43 -32.31 18.09
C ALA A 251 67.42 -31.39 18.76
N THR A 252 67.89 -30.67 19.75
CA THR A 252 67.25 -29.69 20.60
C THR A 252 66.72 -28.50 19.80
N ALA A 253 65.49 -28.07 20.07
CA ALA A 253 64.93 -26.86 19.49
C ALA A 253 64.23 -25.98 20.56
N THR A 254 64.67 -24.77 20.60
CA THR A 254 64.17 -23.57 21.37
C THR A 254 62.84 -23.16 20.87
N ALA A 255 61.89 -22.87 21.77
CA ALA A 255 60.53 -22.45 21.46
C ALA A 255 60.45 -20.95 21.07
N SER A 256 59.78 -20.67 19.96
CA SER A 256 59.28 -19.33 19.58
C SER A 256 57.78 -19.27 19.80
N PRO A 257 57.24 -18.14 20.23
CA PRO A 257 55.80 -18.02 20.57
C PRO A 257 54.90 -18.14 19.34
N SER A 258 53.74 -18.78 19.55
CA SER A 258 52.74 -19.09 18.56
C SER A 258 52.08 -17.85 17.98
N PHE A 259 51.81 -17.87 16.68
CA PHE A 259 51.13 -16.81 15.93
C PHE A 259 49.72 -16.48 16.51
N ASP A 260 49.05 -17.41 17.18
CA ASP A 260 47.78 -17.24 17.84
C ASP A 260 47.84 -16.31 19.06
N ASP A 261 48.94 -16.31 19.82
CA ASP A 261 49.12 -15.41 20.96
C ASP A 261 49.31 -13.97 20.53
N ALA A 262 49.90 -13.73 19.36
CA ALA A 262 50.05 -12.39 18.80
C ALA A 262 48.70 -11.81 18.34
N ILE A 263 47.80 -12.62 17.75
CA ILE A 263 46.48 -12.19 17.31
C ILE A 263 45.56 -11.89 18.49
N GLN A 264 45.61 -12.72 19.54
CA GLN A 264 44.78 -12.47 20.73
C GLN A 264 45.16 -11.18 21.45
N ASN A 265 46.43 -10.81 21.49
CA ASN A 265 46.89 -9.56 22.09
C ASN A 265 46.43 -8.31 21.28
N ILE A 266 46.47 -8.39 19.94
CA ILE A 266 46.02 -7.30 19.05
C ILE A 266 44.51 -7.09 19.19
N VAL A 267 43.72 -8.14 19.29
CA VAL A 267 42.27 -8.08 19.46
C VAL A 267 41.89 -7.50 20.81
N LYS A 268 42.54 -7.90 21.90
CA LYS A 268 42.33 -7.33 23.23
C LYS A 268 42.65 -5.82 23.27
N GLN A 269 43.72 -5.39 22.65
CA GLN A 269 44.12 -3.99 22.62
C GLN A 269 43.12 -3.13 21.86
N LYS A 270 42.61 -3.56 20.70
CA LYS A 270 41.59 -2.84 19.93
C LYS A 270 40.23 -2.74 20.65
N ILE A 271 39.85 -3.76 21.42
CA ILE A 271 38.61 -3.71 22.23
C ILE A 271 38.74 -2.72 23.39
N THR A 272 39.89 -2.65 24.01
CA THR A 272 40.15 -1.72 25.12
C THR A 272 40.13 -0.26 24.63
N ASP A 273 40.74 0.03 23.48
CA ASP A 273 40.78 1.37 22.87
C ASP A 273 39.39 1.83 22.43
N ALA A 274 38.54 0.92 21.89
CA ALA A 274 37.16 1.20 21.51
C ALA A 274 36.24 1.51 22.70
N LEU A 275 36.47 0.85 23.86
CA LEU A 275 35.71 1.12 25.09
C LEU A 275 36.07 2.43 25.73
N GLN A 276 37.32 2.93 25.62
CA GLN A 276 37.74 4.22 26.13
C GLN A 276 37.23 5.42 25.31
N GLN A 277 36.89 5.23 24.03
CA GLN A 277 36.34 6.31 23.16
C GLN A 277 34.84 6.59 23.36
N HIS A 278 34.09 5.74 24.11
CA HIS A 278 32.63 5.84 24.26
C HIS A 278 32.15 6.16 25.69
N LEU A 279 33.01 6.71 26.58
CA LEU A 279 32.55 7.22 27.85
C LEU A 279 32.24 8.72 27.73
N PRO A 280 30.95 9.14 27.87
CA PRO A 280 30.61 10.56 27.87
C PRO A 280 31.06 11.21 29.18
N GLY A 281 31.80 12.33 29.02
CA GLY A 281 32.26 13.15 30.10
C GLY A 281 31.10 13.69 30.95
N LYS A 282 31.30 13.71 32.23
CA LYS A 282 30.43 14.35 33.24
C LYS A 282 30.22 15.82 32.87
N SER A 283 29.00 16.20 32.52
CA SER A 283 28.56 17.58 32.38
C SER A 283 27.83 18.00 33.64
N SER A 284 28.20 19.15 34.11
CA SER A 284 27.74 19.88 35.30
C SER A 284 26.24 20.18 35.28
N VAL A 285 25.61 20.01 36.43
CA VAL A 285 24.21 20.35 36.74
C VAL A 285 24.05 21.89 36.74
N PRO A 286 23.07 22.47 36.02
CA PRO A 286 22.70 23.87 36.21
C PRO A 286 21.64 24.00 37.31
N THR A 287 21.86 24.97 38.21
CA THR A 287 20.99 25.42 39.29
C THR A 287 19.67 25.99 38.74
N PRO A 288 18.51 25.75 39.37
CA PRO A 288 17.23 26.33 38.94
C PRO A 288 17.10 27.79 39.34
N PRO A 289 16.43 28.65 38.53
CA PRO A 289 16.20 30.03 38.86
C PRO A 289 15.10 30.19 39.92
N SER A 290 15.33 31.12 40.83
CA SER A 290 14.45 31.57 41.91
C SER A 290 13.14 32.17 41.39
N GLN A 291 12.04 31.84 42.07
CA GLN A 291 10.69 32.40 41.85
C GLN A 291 10.63 33.87 42.33
N PRO A 292 9.89 34.75 41.67
CA PRO A 292 9.60 36.08 42.16
C PRO A 292 8.44 36.06 43.17
N THR A 293 8.62 36.78 44.27
CA THR A 293 7.62 37.08 45.29
C THR A 293 6.54 38.04 44.74
N PRO A 294 5.29 37.95 45.22
CA PRO A 294 4.22 38.91 44.86
C PRO A 294 4.34 40.20 45.65
N PRO A 295 3.94 41.33 45.08
CA PRO A 295 3.91 42.62 45.77
C PRO A 295 2.69 42.78 46.68
N PRO A 296 2.68 43.80 47.60
CA PRO A 296 1.74 43.96 48.71
C PRO A 296 0.32 44.31 48.32
#